data_48a961ab8452234b2b087f07919e3af2
#
_entry.id   48a961ab8452234b2b087f07919e3af2
#
_cell.length_a   1.000
_cell.length_b   1.000
_cell.length_c   1.000
_cell.angle_alpha   90.00
_cell.angle_beta   90.00
_cell.angle_gamma   90.00
#
_symmetry.space_group_name_H-M   'P 1'
#
loop_
_entity.id
_entity.type
_entity.pdbx_description
1 polymer ?
#
loop_
_entity_poly.entity_id
_entity_poly.type
_entity_poly.pdbx_seq_one_letter_code
_entity_poly.pdbx_strand_id
1 'polypeptide(L)'
;MDSIGTTIRRLRRWRGLSLEQLAGLSGLSKGYLSKIENERTAIDKRSTLVAIAGALRVSLSDITGDGLEIRDPQADTAIPAIRDALLSTDLDGAEPPIGDLSQLLSETQLLAALRQANQDAEVGARLPELLMALHTHVDKPEALRSLVTATHTTALLSKGLGAFELAWIAADRGHEAAQRLGEPGWIALAEFARTQALSGLGAHKRAAKLAERALEYVPADAYDVRGALTLTTGYTESVLGGDATAALDEAAGLAEHVEYGNENFLLFSPPNVVLWRISSALERGDHAEAARLAATVNPAELTIDSRRTTFLIEHARALYGIRRPDEEVLALLIRAEKLGRIRTRTNPFVREIISTMLARTRREGVAREVRGMADRMGLLKTA
;
A
#
# COMPACT_ATOMS: atom_id res chain seq x y z
N MET A 1 -14.01 16.84 3.58
CA MET A 1 -14.18 15.40 3.26
C MET A 1 -14.95 14.71 4.37
N ASP A 2 -15.83 13.79 4.03
CA ASP A 2 -16.54 13.01 5.05
C ASP A 2 -15.58 11.96 5.66
N SER A 3 -15.80 11.59 6.94
CA SER A 3 -15.13 10.45 7.54
C SER A 3 -15.52 9.15 6.84
N ILE A 4 -14.72 8.09 7.00
CA ILE A 4 -15.04 6.76 6.45
C ILE A 4 -16.43 6.32 6.95
N GLY A 5 -16.74 6.51 8.24
CA GLY A 5 -18.03 6.16 8.82
C GLY A 5 -19.21 6.93 8.20
N THR A 6 -19.04 8.23 8.02
CA THR A 6 -20.06 9.08 7.35
C THR A 6 -20.23 8.68 5.88
N THR A 7 -19.14 8.38 5.18
CA THR A 7 -19.18 7.92 3.78
C THR A 7 -19.92 6.59 3.65
N ILE A 8 -19.61 5.60 4.51
CA ILE A 8 -20.32 4.31 4.56
C ILE A 8 -21.83 4.54 4.79
N ARG A 9 -22.19 5.39 5.75
CA ARG A 9 -23.59 5.71 6.04
C ARG A 9 -24.30 6.33 4.83
N ARG A 10 -23.65 7.26 4.13
CA ARG A 10 -24.17 7.90 2.92
C ARG A 10 -24.38 6.87 1.81
N LEU A 11 -23.37 6.05 1.51
CA LEU A 11 -23.43 5.00 0.48
C LEU A 11 -24.49 3.93 0.81
N ARG A 12 -24.59 3.51 2.07
CA ARG A 12 -25.63 2.57 2.52
C ARG A 12 -27.03 3.13 2.27
N ARG A 13 -27.26 4.38 2.67
CA ARG A 13 -28.56 5.05 2.46
C ARG A 13 -28.87 5.24 0.97
N TRP A 14 -27.88 5.60 0.18
CA TRP A 14 -28.02 5.73 -1.27
C TRP A 14 -28.42 4.39 -1.93
N ARG A 15 -27.89 3.27 -1.42
CA ARG A 15 -28.27 1.92 -1.82
C ARG A 15 -29.63 1.46 -1.23
N GLY A 16 -30.29 2.25 -0.41
CA GLY A 16 -31.55 1.90 0.24
C GLY A 16 -31.41 0.78 1.30
N LEU A 17 -30.19 0.52 1.78
CA LEU A 17 -29.96 -0.57 2.74
C LEU A 17 -30.17 -0.11 4.18
N SER A 18 -30.84 -0.95 5.00
CA SER A 18 -30.84 -0.81 6.46
C SER A 18 -29.47 -1.23 7.02
N LEU A 19 -29.18 -0.83 8.27
CA LEU A 19 -27.99 -1.32 8.99
C LEU A 19 -27.96 -2.85 9.12
N GLU A 20 -29.12 -3.45 9.25
CA GLU A 20 -29.30 -4.91 9.41
C GLU A 20 -28.99 -5.64 8.11
N GLN A 21 -29.45 -5.09 6.98
CA GLN A 21 -29.14 -5.63 5.65
C GLN A 21 -27.64 -5.50 5.34
N LEU A 22 -27.01 -4.34 5.64
CA LEU A 22 -25.57 -4.18 5.48
C LEU A 22 -24.79 -5.14 6.37
N ALA A 23 -25.24 -5.38 7.61
CA ALA A 23 -24.65 -6.36 8.53
C ALA A 23 -24.67 -7.78 7.94
N GLY A 24 -25.83 -8.20 7.45
CA GLY A 24 -25.99 -9.52 6.80
C GLY A 24 -25.12 -9.70 5.56
N LEU A 25 -25.04 -8.65 4.71
CA LEU A 25 -24.24 -8.69 3.48
C LEU A 25 -22.73 -8.66 3.72
N SER A 26 -22.29 -7.92 4.75
CA SER A 26 -20.86 -7.76 5.07
C SER A 26 -20.32 -8.82 6.04
N GLY A 27 -21.19 -9.61 6.68
CA GLY A 27 -20.80 -10.54 7.75
C GLY A 27 -20.37 -9.84 9.05
N LEU A 28 -20.66 -8.54 9.21
CA LEU A 28 -20.32 -7.75 10.39
C LEU A 28 -21.54 -7.59 11.30
N SER A 29 -21.32 -7.39 12.60
CA SER A 29 -22.44 -7.15 13.51
C SER A 29 -23.06 -5.77 13.29
N LYS A 30 -24.40 -5.67 13.41
CA LYS A 30 -25.15 -4.40 13.34
C LYS A 30 -24.61 -3.36 14.34
N GLY A 31 -24.24 -3.81 15.56
CA GLY A 31 -23.68 -2.95 16.60
C GLY A 31 -22.33 -2.36 16.23
N TYR A 32 -21.48 -3.16 15.57
CA TYR A 32 -20.16 -2.71 15.08
C TYR A 32 -20.31 -1.70 13.95
N LEU A 33 -21.14 -1.99 12.94
CA LEU A 33 -21.46 -1.05 11.86
C LEU A 33 -22.05 0.26 12.37
N SER A 34 -22.95 0.19 13.37
CA SER A 34 -23.49 1.41 14.01
C SER A 34 -22.42 2.25 14.69
N LYS A 35 -21.44 1.62 15.34
CA LYS A 35 -20.31 2.36 15.94
C LYS A 35 -19.43 3.02 14.89
N ILE A 36 -19.15 2.33 13.78
CA ILE A 36 -18.39 2.87 12.64
C ILE A 36 -19.12 4.07 12.04
N GLU A 37 -20.41 3.93 11.66
CA GLU A 37 -21.19 5.00 11.04
C GLU A 37 -21.39 6.25 11.94
N ASN A 38 -21.25 6.09 13.25
CA ASN A 38 -21.33 7.17 14.22
C ASN A 38 -19.94 7.59 14.78
N GLU A 39 -18.86 7.18 14.15
CA GLU A 39 -17.47 7.55 14.48
C GLU A 39 -17.06 7.22 15.93
N ARG A 40 -17.70 6.19 16.52
CA ARG A 40 -17.40 5.73 17.88
C ARG A 40 -16.33 4.66 17.93
N THR A 41 -15.97 4.11 16.77
CA THR A 41 -14.94 3.08 16.62
C THR A 41 -14.29 3.26 15.27
N ALA A 42 -12.96 3.35 15.25
CA ALA A 42 -12.17 3.36 14.04
C ALA A 42 -12.20 2.00 13.36
N ILE A 43 -12.15 1.99 12.03
CA ILE A 43 -11.90 0.77 11.26
C ILE A 43 -10.40 0.50 11.30
N ASP A 44 -10.02 -0.68 11.77
CA ASP A 44 -8.64 -1.06 12.04
C ASP A 44 -8.12 -2.22 11.15
N LYS A 45 -9.04 -2.85 10.38
CA LYS A 45 -8.71 -3.98 9.50
C LYS A 45 -9.09 -3.72 8.06
N ARG A 46 -8.20 -4.12 7.15
CA ARG A 46 -8.46 -4.08 5.71
C ARG A 46 -9.62 -4.98 5.31
N SER A 47 -9.71 -6.17 5.91
CA SER A 47 -10.82 -7.12 5.70
C SER A 47 -12.18 -6.49 5.99
N THR A 48 -12.29 -5.66 7.02
CA THR A 48 -13.53 -4.92 7.34
C THR A 48 -13.89 -3.94 6.22
N LEU A 49 -12.92 -3.16 5.73
CA LEU A 49 -13.15 -2.24 4.60
C LEU A 49 -13.61 -2.99 3.35
N VAL A 50 -12.95 -4.10 3.01
CA VAL A 50 -13.29 -4.93 1.86
C VAL A 50 -14.70 -5.53 1.99
N ALA A 51 -15.06 -6.05 3.16
CA ALA A 51 -16.39 -6.60 3.42
C ALA A 51 -17.50 -5.55 3.24
N ILE A 52 -17.27 -4.33 3.74
CA ILE A 52 -18.24 -3.23 3.60
C ILE A 52 -18.32 -2.77 2.13
N ALA A 53 -17.19 -2.61 1.44
CA ALA A 53 -17.14 -2.22 0.03
C ALA A 53 -17.90 -3.23 -0.84
N GLY A 54 -17.63 -4.52 -0.65
CA GLY A 54 -18.32 -5.60 -1.36
C GLY A 54 -19.83 -5.61 -1.10
N ALA A 55 -20.25 -5.43 0.16
CA ALA A 55 -21.66 -5.38 0.55
C ALA A 55 -22.38 -4.16 -0.07
N LEU A 56 -21.71 -3.02 -0.16
CA LEU A 56 -22.20 -1.79 -0.79
C LEU A 56 -22.07 -1.80 -2.31
N ARG A 57 -21.33 -2.75 -2.90
CA ARG A 57 -20.98 -2.82 -4.31
C ARG A 57 -20.32 -1.53 -4.81
N VAL A 58 -19.30 -1.12 -4.10
CA VAL A 58 -18.47 0.06 -4.40
C VAL A 58 -16.99 -0.32 -4.33
N SER A 59 -16.11 0.53 -4.87
CA SER A 59 -14.66 0.35 -4.71
C SER A 59 -14.21 0.70 -3.29
N LEU A 60 -13.01 0.29 -2.92
CA LEU A 60 -12.41 0.74 -1.65
C LEU A 60 -12.18 2.24 -1.66
N SER A 61 -11.79 2.82 -2.79
CA SER A 61 -11.59 4.25 -2.97
C SER A 61 -12.87 5.06 -2.73
N ASP A 62 -14.04 4.54 -3.11
CA ASP A 62 -15.33 5.20 -2.81
C ASP A 62 -15.59 5.34 -1.30
N ILE A 63 -15.05 4.43 -0.49
CA ILE A 63 -15.20 4.46 0.97
C ILE A 63 -14.09 5.28 1.64
N THR A 64 -12.84 5.07 1.22
CA THR A 64 -11.66 5.69 1.86
C THR A 64 -11.41 7.11 1.35
N GLY A 65 -12.07 7.50 0.29
CA GLY A 65 -11.81 8.69 -0.51
C GLY A 65 -10.64 8.42 -1.47
N ASP A 66 -10.76 8.89 -2.69
CA ASP A 66 -9.62 8.97 -3.58
C ASP A 66 -8.60 9.89 -2.92
N GLY A 67 -7.35 9.47 -2.84
CA GLY A 67 -6.25 10.30 -2.33
C GLY A 67 -6.12 11.66 -3.04
N LEU A 68 -6.84 11.83 -4.12
CA LEU A 68 -6.96 13.02 -4.97
C LEU A 68 -7.50 14.27 -4.26
N GLU A 69 -8.24 14.13 -3.14
CA GLU A 69 -8.68 15.31 -2.36
C GLU A 69 -7.65 15.78 -1.31
N ILE A 70 -6.58 15.01 -1.10
CA ILE A 70 -5.45 15.46 -0.30
C ILE A 70 -4.59 16.28 -1.24
N ARG A 71 -4.91 17.54 -1.34
CA ARG A 71 -4.29 18.52 -2.23
C ARG A 71 -2.78 18.67 -1.96
N ASP A 72 -2.01 17.70 -2.43
CA ASP A 72 -0.68 17.95 -2.94
C ASP A 72 -0.87 18.18 -4.45
N PRO A 73 -0.83 19.42 -4.94
CA PRO A 73 -1.10 19.72 -6.35
C PRO A 73 -0.20 18.94 -7.31
N GLN A 74 0.97 18.50 -6.85
CA GLN A 74 1.93 17.73 -7.65
C GLN A 74 1.53 16.23 -7.72
N ALA A 75 0.95 15.67 -6.68
CA ALA A 75 0.46 14.28 -6.70
C ALA A 75 -0.84 14.15 -7.52
N ASP A 76 -1.70 15.17 -7.50
CA ASP A 76 -2.97 15.18 -8.26
C ASP A 76 -2.74 15.19 -9.78
N THR A 77 -1.64 15.80 -10.24
CA THR A 77 -1.28 15.82 -11.67
C THR A 77 -0.59 14.53 -12.12
N ALA A 78 0.02 13.77 -11.22
CA ALA A 78 0.76 12.55 -11.56
C ALA A 78 -0.16 11.41 -12.02
N ILE A 79 -1.31 11.20 -11.36
CA ILE A 79 -2.21 10.08 -11.66
C ILE A 79 -2.78 10.13 -13.08
N PRO A 80 -3.33 11.27 -13.59
CA PRO A 80 -3.75 11.38 -14.99
C PRO A 80 -2.60 11.12 -15.96
N ALA A 81 -1.44 11.73 -15.76
CA ALA A 81 -0.30 11.58 -16.66
C ALA A 81 0.24 10.13 -16.70
N ILE A 82 0.31 9.46 -15.55
CA ILE A 82 0.69 8.03 -15.47
C ILE A 82 -0.35 7.18 -16.22
N ARG A 83 -1.65 7.46 -16.03
CA ARG A 83 -2.72 6.75 -16.73
C ARG A 83 -2.57 6.89 -18.23
N ASP A 84 -2.37 8.11 -18.71
CA ASP A 84 -2.23 8.41 -20.14
C ASP A 84 -0.99 7.67 -20.70
N ALA A 85 0.14 7.67 -20.02
CA ALA A 85 1.33 6.95 -20.44
C ALA A 85 1.08 5.42 -20.53
N LEU A 86 0.44 4.81 -19.51
CA LEU A 86 0.14 3.38 -19.51
C LEU A 86 -0.90 2.94 -20.56
N LEU A 87 -1.80 3.84 -20.97
CA LEU A 87 -2.83 3.56 -21.99
C LEU A 87 -2.34 3.86 -23.40
N SER A 88 -1.34 4.75 -23.55
CA SER A 88 -0.80 5.16 -24.85
C SER A 88 0.33 4.27 -25.35
N THR A 89 0.82 3.34 -24.51
CA THR A 89 1.96 2.48 -24.85
C THR A 89 1.55 1.02 -24.89
N ASP A 90 2.19 0.26 -25.79
CA ASP A 90 2.14 -1.20 -25.86
C ASP A 90 3.52 -1.76 -26.20
N LEU A 91 3.65 -3.08 -26.22
CA LEU A 91 4.92 -3.75 -26.55
C LEU A 91 5.08 -4.01 -28.05
N ASP A 92 4.06 -3.78 -28.86
CA ASP A 92 4.05 -4.07 -30.29
C ASP A 92 4.48 -2.86 -31.14
N GLY A 93 4.62 -1.68 -30.50
CA GLY A 93 4.95 -0.44 -31.16
C GLY A 93 6.32 -0.44 -31.82
N ALA A 94 6.35 -0.06 -33.09
CA ALA A 94 7.56 0.16 -33.88
C ALA A 94 7.90 1.66 -33.95
N GLU A 95 7.73 2.38 -32.83
CA GLU A 95 8.08 3.80 -32.78
C GLU A 95 9.59 4.02 -32.79
N PRO A 96 10.07 5.12 -33.38
CA PRO A 96 11.49 5.46 -33.31
C PRO A 96 11.96 5.58 -31.86
N PRO A 97 13.18 5.10 -31.52
CA PRO A 97 13.70 5.20 -30.17
C PRO A 97 13.73 6.64 -29.65
N ILE A 98 13.17 6.86 -28.44
CA ILE A 98 13.17 8.14 -27.74
C ILE A 98 14.22 8.11 -26.65
N GLY A 99 15.20 9.00 -26.72
CA GLY A 99 16.24 9.14 -25.71
C GLY A 99 17.35 8.08 -25.82
N ASP A 100 18.35 8.23 -24.99
CA ASP A 100 19.48 7.28 -24.86
C ASP A 100 19.11 6.18 -23.85
N LEU A 101 19.22 4.92 -24.25
CA LEU A 101 18.85 3.79 -23.41
C LEU A 101 19.62 3.79 -22.08
N SER A 102 20.91 4.10 -22.08
CA SER A 102 21.71 4.09 -20.85
C SER A 102 21.23 5.12 -19.82
N GLN A 103 20.76 6.27 -20.29
CA GLN A 103 20.14 7.29 -19.45
C GLN A 103 18.79 6.82 -18.90
N LEU A 104 17.96 6.16 -19.72
CA LEU A 104 16.67 5.63 -19.28
C LEU A 104 16.85 4.49 -18.23
N LEU A 105 17.86 3.64 -18.37
CA LEU A 105 18.20 2.64 -17.36
C LEU A 105 18.59 3.29 -16.03
N SER A 106 19.43 4.30 -16.07
CA SER A 106 19.87 5.06 -14.88
C SER A 106 18.71 5.80 -14.23
N GLU A 107 17.83 6.40 -15.04
CA GLU A 107 16.61 7.08 -14.58
C GLU A 107 15.66 6.11 -13.87
N THR A 108 15.49 4.89 -14.39
CA THR A 108 14.67 3.85 -13.77
C THR A 108 15.15 3.53 -12.36
N GLN A 109 16.46 3.33 -12.18
CA GLN A 109 17.05 3.06 -10.87
C GLN A 109 16.87 4.24 -9.91
N LEU A 110 17.07 5.46 -10.40
CA LEU A 110 16.89 6.67 -9.61
C LEU A 110 15.45 6.81 -9.13
N LEU A 111 14.45 6.64 -10.00
CA LEU A 111 13.04 6.79 -9.62
C LEU A 111 12.59 5.72 -8.63
N ALA A 112 13.09 4.47 -8.77
CA ALA A 112 12.82 3.43 -7.80
C ALA A 112 13.42 3.75 -6.42
N ALA A 113 14.63 4.30 -6.37
CA ALA A 113 15.26 4.76 -5.13
C ALA A 113 14.53 5.97 -4.51
N LEU A 114 14.15 6.96 -5.30
CA LEU A 114 13.38 8.13 -4.86
C LEU A 114 12.03 7.73 -4.26
N ARG A 115 11.34 6.75 -4.86
CA ARG A 115 10.10 6.21 -4.28
C ARG A 115 10.34 5.59 -2.89
N GLN A 116 11.45 4.88 -2.71
CA GLN A 116 11.82 4.33 -1.40
C GLN A 116 12.14 5.43 -0.37
N ALA A 117 12.64 6.57 -0.83
CA ALA A 117 12.86 7.77 -0.02
C ALA A 117 11.60 8.63 0.17
N ASN A 118 10.39 8.12 -0.20
CA ASN A 118 9.11 8.85 -0.14
C ASN A 118 9.09 10.17 -0.94
N GLN A 119 9.89 10.29 -2.01
CA GLN A 119 9.88 11.42 -2.93
C GLN A 119 8.79 11.24 -4.01
N ASP A 120 7.58 10.88 -3.56
CA ASP A 120 6.48 10.44 -4.43
C ASP A 120 6.07 11.50 -5.47
N ALA A 121 6.19 12.79 -5.15
CA ALA A 121 5.87 13.88 -6.07
C ALA A 121 6.86 13.95 -7.25
N GLU A 122 8.17 13.84 -6.97
CA GLU A 122 9.21 13.83 -8.00
C GLU A 122 9.09 12.59 -8.88
N VAL A 123 8.90 11.43 -8.26
CA VAL A 123 8.67 10.17 -9.00
C VAL A 123 7.46 10.28 -9.92
N GLY A 124 6.33 10.79 -9.41
CA GLY A 124 5.11 10.94 -10.19
C GLY A 124 5.24 11.88 -11.38
N ALA A 125 6.05 12.94 -11.26
CA ALA A 125 6.28 13.90 -12.34
C ALA A 125 7.13 13.32 -13.49
N ARG A 126 8.04 12.39 -13.20
CA ARG A 126 9.04 11.89 -14.18
C ARG A 126 8.67 10.52 -14.78
N LEU A 127 7.89 9.69 -14.05
CA LEU A 127 7.49 8.35 -14.49
C LEU A 127 6.79 8.30 -15.85
N PRO A 128 5.84 9.21 -16.21
CA PRO A 128 5.15 9.13 -17.49
C PRO A 128 6.10 9.17 -18.70
N GLU A 129 7.03 10.10 -18.72
CA GLU A 129 8.01 10.24 -19.80
C GLU A 129 8.95 9.03 -19.86
N LEU A 130 9.40 8.52 -18.71
CA LEU A 130 10.25 7.34 -18.64
C LEU A 130 9.51 6.10 -19.19
N LEU A 131 8.25 5.89 -18.81
CA LEU A 131 7.44 4.76 -19.32
C LEU A 131 7.29 4.82 -20.84
N MET A 132 6.94 5.98 -21.40
CA MET A 132 6.81 6.17 -22.84
C MET A 132 8.15 5.92 -23.57
N ALA A 133 9.24 6.49 -23.07
CA ALA A 133 10.56 6.32 -23.69
C ALA A 133 11.04 4.87 -23.65
N LEU A 134 10.88 4.15 -22.53
CA LEU A 134 11.26 2.74 -22.43
C LEU A 134 10.51 1.85 -23.42
N HIS A 135 9.23 2.13 -23.72
CA HIS A 135 8.46 1.36 -24.69
C HIS A 135 8.99 1.47 -26.13
N THR A 136 9.74 2.53 -26.45
CA THR A 136 10.38 2.62 -27.78
C THR A 136 11.66 1.78 -27.92
N HIS A 137 12.10 1.11 -26.85
CA HIS A 137 13.29 0.26 -26.79
C HIS A 137 13.00 -1.22 -26.45
N VAL A 138 11.75 -1.68 -26.62
CA VAL A 138 11.32 -3.05 -26.20
C VAL A 138 11.94 -4.19 -26.99
N ASP A 139 12.74 -3.91 -28.01
CA ASP A 139 13.62 -4.86 -28.70
C ASP A 139 14.86 -5.22 -27.86
N LYS A 140 15.16 -4.47 -26.81
CA LYS A 140 16.31 -4.65 -25.93
C LYS A 140 15.88 -5.30 -24.59
N PRO A 141 16.51 -6.42 -24.16
CA PRO A 141 16.22 -7.05 -22.87
C PRO A 141 16.40 -6.10 -21.68
N GLU A 142 17.37 -5.19 -21.73
CA GLU A 142 17.64 -4.20 -20.68
C GLU A 142 16.46 -3.23 -20.51
N ALA A 143 15.84 -2.81 -21.61
CA ALA A 143 14.65 -1.97 -21.56
C ALA A 143 13.45 -2.71 -20.98
N LEU A 144 13.26 -3.99 -21.32
CA LEU A 144 12.19 -4.82 -20.74
C LEU A 144 12.38 -5.00 -19.23
N ARG A 145 13.62 -5.24 -18.74
CA ARG A 145 13.90 -5.28 -17.28
C ARG A 145 13.59 -3.95 -16.62
N SER A 146 13.97 -2.84 -17.26
CA SER A 146 13.66 -1.49 -16.76
C SER A 146 12.17 -1.19 -16.78
N LEU A 147 11.42 -1.66 -17.77
CA LEU A 147 9.96 -1.56 -17.78
C LEU A 147 9.33 -2.30 -16.60
N VAL A 148 9.79 -3.51 -16.26
CA VAL A 148 9.32 -4.23 -15.08
C VAL A 148 9.58 -3.42 -13.81
N THR A 149 10.75 -2.82 -13.65
CA THR A 149 11.09 -1.98 -12.48
C THR A 149 10.29 -0.69 -12.46
N ALA A 150 10.14 0.00 -13.59
CA ALA A 150 9.40 1.25 -13.69
C ALA A 150 7.90 1.03 -13.42
N THR A 151 7.31 -0.04 -13.97
CA THR A 151 5.90 -0.38 -13.75
C THR A 151 5.65 -0.88 -12.33
N HIS A 152 6.59 -1.60 -11.70
CA HIS A 152 6.54 -1.93 -10.27
C HIS A 152 6.54 -0.65 -9.41
N THR A 153 7.45 0.28 -9.72
CA THR A 153 7.51 1.60 -9.05
C THR A 153 6.19 2.35 -9.21
N THR A 154 5.62 2.35 -10.42
CA THR A 154 4.32 2.96 -10.75
C THR A 154 3.17 2.32 -9.98
N ALA A 155 3.13 0.99 -9.90
CA ALA A 155 2.11 0.26 -9.16
C ALA A 155 2.14 0.58 -7.67
N LEU A 156 3.33 0.63 -7.06
CA LEU A 156 3.48 0.96 -5.65
C LEU A 156 3.19 2.43 -5.35
N LEU A 157 3.56 3.36 -6.24
CA LEU A 157 3.20 4.78 -6.14
C LEU A 157 1.68 4.94 -6.22
N SER A 158 1.05 4.41 -7.25
CA SER A 158 -0.40 4.47 -7.46
C SER A 158 -1.17 3.88 -6.29
N LYS A 159 -0.73 2.72 -5.76
CA LYS A 159 -1.29 2.12 -4.54
C LYS A 159 -1.15 3.05 -3.33
N GLY A 160 0.00 3.71 -3.17
CA GLY A 160 0.27 4.68 -2.11
C GLY A 160 -0.62 5.91 -2.18
N LEU A 161 -1.01 6.32 -3.38
CA LEU A 161 -1.92 7.43 -3.67
C LEU A 161 -3.41 7.03 -3.64
N GLY A 162 -3.74 5.75 -3.39
CA GLY A 162 -5.12 5.26 -3.38
C GLY A 162 -5.70 4.90 -4.76
N ALA A 163 -4.93 5.08 -5.84
CA ALA A 163 -5.33 4.73 -7.21
C ALA A 163 -5.11 3.23 -7.49
N PHE A 164 -5.89 2.37 -6.83
CA PHE A 164 -5.67 0.92 -6.82
C PHE A 164 -5.87 0.26 -8.19
N GLU A 165 -6.83 0.73 -8.99
CA GLU A 165 -7.07 0.25 -10.34
C GLU A 165 -5.89 0.58 -11.26
N LEU A 166 -5.33 1.78 -11.13
CA LEU A 166 -4.12 2.17 -11.87
C LEU A 166 -2.90 1.35 -11.43
N ALA A 167 -2.79 1.04 -10.14
CA ALA A 167 -1.75 0.15 -9.63
C ALA A 167 -1.83 -1.25 -10.28
N TRP A 168 -3.05 -1.77 -10.49
CA TRP A 168 -3.25 -3.03 -11.21
C TRP A 168 -2.83 -2.92 -12.69
N ILE A 169 -3.24 -1.87 -13.39
CA ILE A 169 -2.87 -1.65 -14.80
C ILE A 169 -1.34 -1.60 -14.93
N ALA A 170 -0.67 -0.83 -14.08
CA ALA A 170 0.78 -0.73 -14.10
C ALA A 170 1.47 -2.08 -13.84
N ALA A 171 1.01 -2.84 -12.84
CA ALA A 171 1.56 -4.16 -12.53
C ALA A 171 1.34 -5.17 -13.66
N ASP A 172 0.20 -5.12 -14.33
CA ASP A 172 -0.13 -5.99 -15.46
C ASP A 172 0.72 -5.66 -16.69
N ARG A 173 0.96 -4.38 -17.00
CA ARG A 173 1.93 -3.96 -18.03
C ARG A 173 3.36 -4.43 -17.73
N GLY A 174 3.78 -4.38 -16.48
CA GLY A 174 5.09 -4.95 -16.07
C GLY A 174 5.15 -6.47 -16.25
N HIS A 175 4.07 -7.17 -16.02
CA HIS A 175 3.99 -8.60 -16.28
C HIS A 175 4.06 -8.93 -17.78
N GLU A 176 3.41 -8.17 -18.65
CA GLU A 176 3.56 -8.30 -20.11
C GLU A 176 5.02 -8.15 -20.55
N ALA A 177 5.72 -7.12 -20.03
CA ALA A 177 7.14 -6.91 -20.31
C ALA A 177 8.02 -8.08 -19.80
N ALA A 178 7.75 -8.59 -18.61
CA ALA A 178 8.45 -9.74 -18.03
C ALA A 178 8.21 -11.03 -18.82
N GLN A 179 6.97 -11.26 -19.29
CA GLN A 179 6.63 -12.40 -20.16
C GLN A 179 7.38 -12.33 -21.51
N ARG A 180 7.46 -11.15 -22.11
CA ARG A 180 8.24 -10.95 -23.35
C ARG A 180 9.74 -11.17 -23.13
N LEU A 181 10.27 -10.77 -21.97
CA LEU A 181 11.65 -11.03 -21.57
C LEU A 181 11.93 -12.53 -21.38
N GLY A 182 10.97 -13.29 -20.83
CA GLY A 182 11.05 -14.74 -20.65
C GLY A 182 11.94 -15.20 -19.48
N GLU A 183 12.44 -14.32 -18.64
CA GLU A 183 13.30 -14.63 -17.49
C GLU A 183 12.48 -14.93 -16.23
N PRO A 184 12.56 -16.14 -15.64
CA PRO A 184 11.66 -16.55 -14.53
C PRO A 184 11.71 -15.63 -13.30
N GLY A 185 12.89 -15.11 -12.92
CA GLY A 185 13.04 -14.18 -11.80
C GLY A 185 12.29 -12.85 -12.02
N TRP A 186 12.34 -12.31 -13.25
CA TRP A 186 11.62 -11.09 -13.60
C TRP A 186 10.12 -11.31 -13.73
N ILE A 187 9.68 -12.48 -14.20
CA ILE A 187 8.28 -12.86 -14.21
C ILE A 187 7.76 -12.94 -12.78
N ALA A 188 8.51 -13.58 -11.87
CA ALA A 188 8.13 -13.66 -10.45
C ALA A 188 8.08 -12.28 -9.76
N LEU A 189 9.03 -11.38 -10.07
CA LEU A 189 9.02 -10.00 -9.59
C LEU A 189 7.76 -9.23 -10.07
N ALA A 190 7.40 -9.38 -11.34
CA ALA A 190 6.19 -8.77 -11.89
C ALA A 190 4.92 -9.36 -11.25
N GLU A 191 4.89 -10.67 -10.96
CA GLU A 191 3.79 -11.29 -10.23
C GLU A 191 3.69 -10.75 -8.80
N PHE A 192 4.81 -10.52 -8.11
CA PHE A 192 4.77 -9.85 -6.81
C PHE A 192 4.09 -8.47 -6.91
N ALA A 193 4.42 -7.65 -7.92
CA ALA A 193 3.76 -6.35 -8.13
C ALA A 193 2.24 -6.51 -8.33
N ARG A 194 1.81 -7.51 -9.10
CA ARG A 194 0.38 -7.84 -9.30
C ARG A 194 -0.30 -8.27 -8.00
N THR A 195 0.36 -9.07 -7.15
CA THR A 195 -0.20 -9.45 -5.84
C THR A 195 -0.38 -8.24 -4.93
N GLN A 196 0.54 -7.27 -4.96
CA GLN A 196 0.43 -6.04 -4.21
C GLN A 196 -0.74 -5.16 -4.67
N ALA A 197 -0.97 -5.08 -5.98
CA ALA A 197 -2.11 -4.36 -6.56
C ALA A 197 -3.44 -5.04 -6.19
N LEU A 198 -3.54 -6.38 -6.33
CA LEU A 198 -4.71 -7.15 -5.93
C LEU A 198 -5.03 -7.00 -4.44
N SER A 199 -4.01 -6.98 -3.57
CA SER A 199 -4.20 -6.72 -2.15
C SER A 199 -4.74 -5.32 -1.89
N GLY A 200 -4.31 -4.32 -2.67
CA GLY A 200 -4.87 -2.96 -2.66
C GLY A 200 -6.34 -2.94 -3.02
N LEU A 201 -6.74 -3.69 -4.03
CA LEU A 201 -8.13 -3.85 -4.49
C LEU A 201 -8.99 -4.75 -3.55
N GLY A 202 -8.41 -5.34 -2.51
CA GLY A 202 -9.12 -6.27 -1.62
C GLY A 202 -9.31 -7.68 -2.19
N ALA A 203 -8.72 -7.99 -3.33
CA ALA A 203 -8.82 -9.29 -3.99
C ALA A 203 -7.83 -10.33 -3.40
N HIS A 204 -7.82 -10.46 -2.06
CA HIS A 204 -6.81 -11.23 -1.31
C HIS A 204 -6.72 -12.70 -1.72
N LYS A 205 -7.87 -13.38 -1.96
CA LYS A 205 -7.87 -14.78 -2.43
C LYS A 205 -7.14 -14.94 -3.78
N ARG A 206 -7.29 -13.96 -4.68
CA ARG A 206 -6.61 -13.98 -5.98
C ARG A 206 -5.13 -13.64 -5.81
N ALA A 207 -4.79 -12.71 -4.93
CA ALA A 207 -3.41 -12.37 -4.60
C ALA A 207 -2.65 -13.57 -4.04
N ALA A 208 -3.24 -14.33 -3.10
CA ALA A 208 -2.65 -15.55 -2.55
C ALA A 208 -2.38 -16.58 -3.64
N LYS A 209 -3.39 -16.92 -4.45
CA LYS A 209 -3.23 -17.90 -5.55
C LYS A 209 -2.15 -17.48 -6.57
N LEU A 210 -2.02 -16.19 -6.82
CA LEU A 210 -1.02 -15.68 -7.73
C LEU A 210 0.39 -15.81 -7.14
N ALA A 211 0.55 -15.49 -5.84
CA ALA A 211 1.81 -15.67 -5.13
C ALA A 211 2.23 -17.15 -5.06
N GLU A 212 1.31 -18.05 -4.71
CA GLU A 212 1.55 -19.51 -4.68
C GLU A 212 2.05 -20.02 -6.04
N ARG A 213 1.36 -19.65 -7.13
CA ARG A 213 1.76 -20.04 -8.49
C ARG A 213 3.12 -19.48 -8.88
N ALA A 214 3.44 -18.25 -8.50
CA ALA A 214 4.75 -17.66 -8.77
C ALA A 214 5.87 -18.41 -8.03
N LEU A 215 5.62 -18.89 -6.81
CA LEU A 215 6.57 -19.68 -6.03
C LEU A 215 6.93 -21.02 -6.68
N GLU A 216 6.08 -21.57 -7.57
CA GLU A 216 6.34 -22.83 -8.28
C GLU A 216 7.52 -22.71 -9.30
N TYR A 217 7.75 -21.54 -9.87
CA TYR A 217 8.74 -21.35 -10.95
C TYR A 217 9.82 -20.31 -10.64
N VAL A 218 9.71 -19.56 -9.53
CA VAL A 218 10.75 -18.60 -9.14
C VAL A 218 12.05 -19.35 -8.82
N PRO A 219 13.23 -18.90 -9.31
CA PRO A 219 14.53 -19.54 -9.05
C PRO A 219 14.76 -19.76 -7.55
N ALA A 220 15.35 -20.88 -7.19
CA ALA A 220 15.56 -21.29 -5.79
C ALA A 220 16.52 -20.33 -5.05
N ASP A 221 17.43 -19.70 -5.75
CA ASP A 221 18.43 -18.74 -5.28
C ASP A 221 17.94 -17.29 -5.29
N ALA A 222 16.76 -17.01 -5.86
CA ALA A 222 16.11 -15.68 -5.81
C ALA A 222 15.40 -15.46 -4.47
N TYR A 223 16.18 -15.48 -3.36
CA TYR A 223 15.67 -15.43 -1.98
C TYR A 223 14.81 -14.21 -1.70
N ASP A 224 15.13 -13.05 -2.28
CA ASP A 224 14.39 -11.80 -2.11
C ASP A 224 12.97 -11.86 -2.72
N VAL A 225 12.87 -12.35 -3.97
CA VAL A 225 11.58 -12.49 -4.67
C VAL A 225 10.75 -13.61 -4.03
N ARG A 226 11.37 -14.77 -3.73
CA ARG A 226 10.71 -15.87 -3.02
C ARG A 226 10.17 -15.40 -1.68
N GLY A 227 11.00 -14.73 -0.87
CA GLY A 227 10.62 -14.23 0.42
C GLY A 227 9.51 -13.19 0.36
N ALA A 228 9.53 -12.28 -0.61
CA ALA A 228 8.47 -11.30 -0.81
C ALA A 228 7.12 -11.95 -1.19
N LEU A 229 7.14 -12.98 -2.04
CA LEU A 229 5.95 -13.77 -2.39
C LEU A 229 5.43 -14.56 -1.19
N THR A 230 6.30 -15.21 -0.43
CA THR A 230 5.95 -15.95 0.80
C THR A 230 5.36 -15.02 1.85
N LEU A 231 5.91 -13.82 2.05
CA LEU A 231 5.31 -12.79 2.91
C LEU A 231 3.90 -12.38 2.43
N THR A 232 3.71 -12.30 1.11
CA THR A 232 2.39 -11.98 0.55
C THR A 232 1.38 -13.08 0.85
N THR A 233 1.77 -14.36 0.74
CA THR A 233 0.92 -15.50 1.11
C THR A 233 0.53 -15.40 2.58
N GLY A 234 1.48 -15.28 3.51
CA GLY A 234 1.20 -15.16 4.94
C GLY A 234 0.33 -13.94 5.30
N TYR A 235 0.58 -12.79 4.69
CA TYR A 235 -0.25 -11.61 4.91
C TYR A 235 -1.70 -11.82 4.42
N THR A 236 -1.87 -12.39 3.23
CA THR A 236 -3.22 -12.63 2.69
C THR A 236 -3.97 -13.68 3.51
N GLU A 237 -3.31 -14.70 4.03
CA GLU A 237 -3.88 -15.64 5.00
C GLU A 237 -4.35 -14.92 6.25
N SER A 238 -3.55 -14.05 6.83
CA SER A 238 -3.94 -13.25 8.00
C SER A 238 -5.18 -12.41 7.74
N VAL A 239 -5.27 -11.76 6.57
CA VAL A 239 -6.44 -10.96 6.16
C VAL A 239 -7.69 -11.83 6.00
N LEU A 240 -7.52 -13.07 5.54
CA LEU A 240 -8.62 -14.05 5.36
C LEU A 240 -8.98 -14.79 6.65
N GLY A 241 -8.29 -14.51 7.77
CA GLY A 241 -8.52 -15.14 9.07
C GLY A 241 -7.84 -16.49 9.25
N GLY A 242 -6.89 -16.84 8.38
CA GLY A 242 -6.06 -18.04 8.47
C GLY A 242 -4.83 -17.87 9.37
N ASP A 243 -4.08 -18.96 9.53
CA ASP A 243 -2.82 -18.99 10.29
C ASP A 243 -1.63 -18.79 9.35
N ALA A 244 -1.02 -17.61 9.44
CA ALA A 244 0.12 -17.20 8.64
C ALA A 244 1.49 -17.63 9.21
N THR A 245 1.52 -18.34 10.34
CA THR A 245 2.77 -18.61 11.09
C THR A 245 3.80 -19.31 10.22
N ALA A 246 3.43 -20.38 9.54
CA ALA A 246 4.36 -21.15 8.70
C ALA A 246 4.97 -20.29 7.57
N ALA A 247 4.15 -19.52 6.85
CA ALA A 247 4.65 -18.67 5.77
C ALA A 247 5.55 -17.54 6.27
N LEU A 248 5.21 -16.94 7.43
CA LEU A 248 6.05 -15.89 8.04
C LEU A 248 7.37 -16.44 8.60
N ASP A 249 7.39 -17.68 9.08
CA ASP A 249 8.62 -18.35 9.56
C ASP A 249 9.50 -18.78 8.37
N GLU A 250 8.92 -19.30 7.30
CA GLU A 250 9.64 -19.59 6.06
C GLU A 250 10.28 -18.32 5.48
N ALA A 251 9.51 -17.22 5.40
CA ALA A 251 10.05 -15.96 4.95
C ALA A 251 11.19 -15.43 5.82
N ALA A 252 11.14 -15.66 7.13
CA ALA A 252 12.25 -15.31 8.05
C ALA A 252 13.52 -16.11 7.73
N GLY A 253 13.40 -17.41 7.49
CA GLY A 253 14.54 -18.25 7.07
C GLY A 253 15.13 -17.80 5.73
N LEU A 254 14.28 -17.44 4.73
CA LEU A 254 14.75 -16.91 3.45
C LEU A 254 15.49 -15.58 3.62
N ALA A 255 15.07 -14.74 4.56
CA ALA A 255 15.70 -13.44 4.79
C ALA A 255 17.12 -13.54 5.35
N GLU A 256 17.49 -14.64 5.99
CA GLU A 256 18.85 -14.88 6.49
C GLU A 256 19.88 -15.09 5.35
N HIS A 257 19.40 -15.43 4.14
CA HIS A 257 20.24 -15.65 2.96
C HIS A 257 20.36 -14.41 2.06
N VAL A 258 19.65 -13.32 2.38
CA VAL A 258 19.73 -12.10 1.58
C VAL A 258 20.79 -11.18 2.16
N GLU A 259 21.89 -11.02 1.42
CA GLU A 259 22.84 -9.96 1.69
C GLU A 259 22.12 -8.59 1.55
N TYR A 260 22.64 -7.57 2.26
CA TYR A 260 22.06 -6.21 2.29
C TYR A 260 22.12 -5.52 0.92
N GLY A 261 21.59 -6.19 -0.12
CA GLY A 261 21.36 -5.67 -1.46
C GLY A 261 19.86 -5.38 -1.64
N ASN A 262 19.56 -4.39 -2.44
CA ASN A 262 18.19 -4.05 -2.80
C ASN A 262 18.08 -3.91 -4.32
N GLU A 263 18.71 -4.82 -5.03
CA GLU A 263 18.81 -4.77 -6.50
C GLU A 263 17.45 -4.75 -7.18
N ASN A 264 16.48 -5.47 -6.62
CA ASN A 264 15.11 -5.53 -7.14
C ASN A 264 14.14 -4.57 -6.42
N PHE A 265 14.62 -3.67 -5.58
CA PHE A 265 13.81 -2.71 -4.81
C PHE A 265 12.69 -3.34 -3.95
N LEU A 266 12.80 -4.62 -3.60
CA LEU A 266 11.83 -5.33 -2.77
C LEU A 266 12.01 -5.03 -1.29
N LEU A 267 13.20 -4.62 -0.86
CA LEU A 267 13.55 -4.37 0.54
C LEU A 267 13.34 -5.60 1.43
N PHE A 268 13.48 -6.79 0.85
CA PHE A 268 13.34 -8.02 1.60
C PHE A 268 14.56 -8.20 2.52
N SER A 269 14.33 -8.29 3.82
CA SER A 269 15.38 -8.39 4.84
C SER A 269 14.76 -8.82 6.17
N PRO A 270 15.54 -9.29 7.19
CA PRO A 270 15.00 -9.66 8.48
C PRO A 270 14.16 -8.57 9.16
N PRO A 271 14.58 -7.27 9.22
CA PRO A 271 13.72 -6.22 9.76
C PRO A 271 12.41 -6.04 8.99
N ASN A 272 12.41 -6.23 7.67
CA ASN A 272 11.19 -6.14 6.86
C ASN A 272 10.22 -7.30 7.14
N VAL A 273 10.70 -8.51 7.43
CA VAL A 273 9.86 -9.63 7.85
C VAL A 273 9.12 -9.29 9.15
N VAL A 274 9.78 -8.65 10.11
CA VAL A 274 9.12 -8.21 11.36
C VAL A 274 8.00 -7.21 11.06
N LEU A 275 8.19 -6.29 10.13
CA LEU A 275 7.12 -5.38 9.69
C LEU A 275 5.90 -6.11 9.14
N TRP A 276 6.10 -7.15 8.34
CA TRP A 276 5.01 -7.97 7.83
C TRP A 276 4.31 -8.78 8.94
N ARG A 277 5.05 -9.27 9.95
CA ARG A 277 4.47 -9.90 11.14
C ARG A 277 3.59 -8.93 11.92
N ILE A 278 4.02 -7.67 12.09
CA ILE A 278 3.23 -6.60 12.72
C ILE A 278 1.94 -6.37 11.92
N SER A 279 2.05 -6.19 10.59
CA SER A 279 0.89 -5.98 9.72
C SER A 279 -0.09 -7.18 9.78
N SER A 280 0.43 -8.40 9.77
CA SER A 280 -0.39 -9.63 9.89
C SER A 280 -1.11 -9.71 11.23
N ALA A 281 -0.46 -9.36 12.35
CA ALA A 281 -1.10 -9.31 13.66
C ALA A 281 -2.22 -8.27 13.72
N LEU A 282 -2.02 -7.08 13.12
CA LEU A 282 -3.05 -6.05 13.01
C LEU A 282 -4.27 -6.52 12.20
N GLU A 283 -4.05 -7.22 11.09
CA GLU A 283 -5.16 -7.75 10.28
C GLU A 283 -5.96 -8.85 11.02
N ARG A 284 -5.32 -9.62 11.91
CA ARG A 284 -6.03 -10.53 12.82
C ARG A 284 -6.71 -9.80 13.98
N GLY A 285 -6.40 -8.50 14.21
CA GLY A 285 -6.89 -7.70 15.35
C GLY A 285 -6.14 -7.97 16.63
N ASP A 286 -4.96 -8.59 16.55
CA ASP A 286 -4.07 -8.79 17.70
C ASP A 286 -3.15 -7.59 17.87
N HIS A 287 -3.73 -6.51 18.38
CA HIS A 287 -3.00 -5.27 18.62
C HIS A 287 -1.93 -5.41 19.72
N ALA A 288 -2.14 -6.32 20.67
CA ALA A 288 -1.16 -6.56 21.74
C ALA A 288 0.10 -7.23 21.17
N GLU A 289 -0.05 -8.24 20.35
CA GLU A 289 1.07 -8.90 19.65
C GLU A 289 1.76 -7.92 18.68
N ALA A 290 1.00 -7.13 17.92
CA ALA A 290 1.56 -6.11 17.03
C ALA A 290 2.40 -5.08 17.81
N ALA A 291 1.95 -4.62 18.98
CA ALA A 291 2.69 -3.69 19.83
C ALA A 291 3.95 -4.36 20.44
N ARG A 292 3.86 -5.62 20.85
CA ARG A 292 4.99 -6.40 21.36
C ARG A 292 6.07 -6.56 20.29
N LEU A 293 5.69 -6.93 19.05
CA LEU A 293 6.60 -7.05 17.92
C LEU A 293 7.23 -5.70 17.59
N ALA A 294 6.43 -4.61 17.55
CA ALA A 294 6.93 -3.28 17.26
C ALA A 294 7.97 -2.80 18.27
N ALA A 295 7.85 -3.21 19.56
CA ALA A 295 8.82 -2.88 20.59
C ALA A 295 10.17 -3.59 20.40
N THR A 296 10.25 -4.67 19.64
CA THR A 296 11.51 -5.37 19.32
C THR A 296 12.28 -4.75 18.16
N VAL A 297 11.63 -3.90 17.36
CA VAL A 297 12.26 -3.28 16.18
C VAL A 297 13.17 -2.14 16.62
N ASN A 298 14.44 -2.21 16.25
CA ASN A 298 15.34 -1.06 16.33
C ASN A 298 15.11 -0.14 15.11
N PRO A 299 14.56 1.08 15.29
CA PRO A 299 14.30 1.96 14.17
C PRO A 299 15.53 2.36 13.35
N ALA A 300 16.75 2.24 13.91
CA ALA A 300 17.99 2.52 13.21
C ALA A 300 18.33 1.47 12.13
N GLU A 301 17.82 0.24 12.28
CA GLU A 301 17.99 -0.84 11.31
C GLU A 301 17.10 -0.67 10.07
N LEU A 302 16.03 0.13 10.19
CA LEU A 302 15.16 0.49 9.08
C LEU A 302 15.77 1.70 8.34
N THR A 303 16.76 1.45 7.49
CA THR A 303 17.52 2.52 6.80
C THR A 303 16.70 3.24 5.72
N ILE A 304 15.62 2.63 5.24
CA ILE A 304 14.79 3.14 4.13
C ILE A 304 13.55 3.86 4.65
N ASP A 305 13.35 5.12 4.24
CA ASP A 305 12.30 6.00 4.76
C ASP A 305 10.87 5.46 4.55
N SER A 306 10.61 4.80 3.41
CA SER A 306 9.29 4.20 3.17
C SER A 306 8.99 3.05 4.16
N ARG A 307 9.99 2.31 4.61
CA ARG A 307 9.84 1.26 5.63
C ARG A 307 9.70 1.84 7.03
N ARG A 308 10.49 2.87 7.34
CA ARG A 308 10.37 3.62 8.61
C ARG A 308 8.98 4.25 8.75
N THR A 309 8.47 4.85 7.67
CA THR A 309 7.11 5.41 7.65
C THR A 309 6.06 4.33 7.90
N THR A 310 6.16 3.19 7.20
CA THR A 310 5.25 2.05 7.41
C THR A 310 5.31 1.57 8.85
N PHE A 311 6.51 1.35 9.39
CA PHE A 311 6.70 0.93 10.78
C PHE A 311 6.03 1.88 11.78
N LEU A 312 6.24 3.19 11.63
CA LEU A 312 5.65 4.20 12.53
C LEU A 312 4.12 4.20 12.47
N ILE A 313 3.54 4.02 11.27
CA ILE A 313 2.09 3.91 11.10
C ILE A 313 1.55 2.64 11.76
N GLU A 314 2.16 1.48 11.51
CA GLU A 314 1.71 0.20 12.06
C GLU A 314 1.88 0.16 13.59
N HIS A 315 2.96 0.71 14.12
CA HIS A 315 3.17 0.86 15.56
C HIS A 315 2.12 1.77 16.20
N ALA A 316 1.80 2.91 15.57
CA ALA A 316 0.74 3.80 16.04
C ALA A 316 -0.63 3.10 16.04
N ARG A 317 -0.95 2.30 14.99
CA ARG A 317 -2.17 1.48 14.93
C ARG A 317 -2.23 0.48 16.08
N ALA A 318 -1.12 -0.22 16.36
CA ALA A 318 -1.02 -1.18 17.46
C ALA A 318 -1.27 -0.51 18.81
N LEU A 319 -0.58 0.60 19.09
CA LEU A 319 -0.74 1.36 20.34
C LEU A 319 -2.18 1.90 20.49
N TYR A 320 -2.77 2.40 19.41
CA TYR A 320 -4.16 2.86 19.42
C TYR A 320 -5.14 1.72 19.76
N GLY A 321 -4.93 0.53 19.18
CA GLY A 321 -5.76 -0.65 19.43
C GLY A 321 -5.71 -1.14 20.88
N ILE A 322 -4.55 -1.06 21.55
CA ILE A 322 -4.41 -1.38 22.98
C ILE A 322 -4.71 -0.18 23.90
N ARG A 323 -5.29 0.90 23.36
CA ARG A 323 -5.73 2.10 24.09
C ARG A 323 -4.62 2.82 24.85
N ARG A 324 -3.42 2.91 24.28
CA ARG A 324 -2.36 3.78 24.79
C ARG A 324 -2.79 5.25 24.71
N PRO A 325 -2.18 6.15 25.52
CA PRO A 325 -2.47 7.58 25.47
C PRO A 325 -2.40 8.16 24.06
N ASP A 326 -3.32 9.04 23.72
CA ASP A 326 -3.41 9.70 22.39
C ASP A 326 -2.09 10.44 22.04
N GLU A 327 -1.40 10.96 23.05
CA GLU A 327 -0.10 11.62 22.90
C GLU A 327 0.98 10.70 22.31
N GLU A 328 1.03 9.44 22.77
CA GLU A 328 2.01 8.45 22.28
C GLU A 328 1.71 8.08 20.81
N VAL A 329 0.45 7.81 20.52
CA VAL A 329 0.01 7.47 19.16
C VAL A 329 0.27 8.63 18.20
N LEU A 330 -0.10 9.84 18.60
CA LEU A 330 0.06 11.04 17.78
C LEU A 330 1.53 11.37 17.51
N ALA A 331 2.41 11.18 18.49
CA ALA A 331 3.84 11.38 18.32
C ALA A 331 4.44 10.48 17.22
N LEU A 332 3.99 9.23 17.13
CA LEU A 332 4.40 8.31 16.05
C LEU A 332 3.85 8.78 14.68
N LEU A 333 2.59 9.19 14.62
CA LEU A 333 1.95 9.64 13.38
C LEU A 333 2.57 10.95 12.86
N ILE A 334 2.94 11.88 13.74
CA ILE A 334 3.66 13.12 13.37
C ILE A 334 5.05 12.78 12.81
N ARG A 335 5.75 11.80 13.41
CA ARG A 335 7.05 11.34 12.89
C ARG A 335 6.88 10.66 11.53
N ALA A 336 5.85 9.83 11.36
CA ALA A 336 5.52 9.20 10.08
C ALA A 336 5.22 10.25 9.00
N GLU A 337 4.45 11.30 9.33
CA GLU A 337 4.12 12.38 8.39
C GLU A 337 5.37 13.16 7.94
N LYS A 338 6.34 13.36 8.82
CA LYS A 338 7.62 14.03 8.47
C LYS A 338 8.46 13.22 7.48
N LEU A 339 8.45 11.89 7.60
CA LEU A 339 9.22 10.99 6.74
C LEU A 339 8.50 10.67 5.42
N GLY A 340 7.18 10.50 5.46
CA GLY A 340 6.38 10.11 4.31
C GLY A 340 5.02 10.78 4.33
N ARG A 341 5.00 12.07 3.97
CA ARG A 341 3.82 12.95 4.06
C ARG A 341 2.62 12.39 3.34
N ILE A 342 2.75 12.08 2.05
CA ILE A 342 1.65 11.56 1.22
C ILE A 342 1.17 10.24 1.79
N ARG A 343 2.05 9.27 1.95
CA ARG A 343 1.73 7.93 2.48
C ARG A 343 1.00 7.99 3.82
N THR A 344 1.38 8.88 4.72
CA THR A 344 0.74 9.02 6.04
C THR A 344 -0.64 9.63 5.92
N ARG A 345 -0.78 10.71 5.14
CA ARG A 345 -2.04 11.44 4.99
C ARG A 345 -3.10 10.69 4.20
N THR A 346 -2.70 9.86 3.23
CA THR A 346 -3.61 9.02 2.42
C THR A 346 -3.98 7.70 3.11
N ASN A 347 -3.22 7.30 4.14
CA ASN A 347 -3.48 6.03 4.83
C ASN A 347 -4.86 6.02 5.50
N PRO A 348 -5.79 5.12 5.12
CA PRO A 348 -7.16 5.13 5.63
C PRO A 348 -7.23 4.91 7.14
N PHE A 349 -6.34 4.09 7.70
CA PHE A 349 -6.32 3.81 9.13
C PHE A 349 -5.81 5.00 9.94
N VAL A 350 -4.81 5.73 9.43
CA VAL A 350 -4.33 6.97 10.05
C VAL A 350 -5.43 8.03 10.04
N ARG A 351 -6.13 8.18 8.91
CA ARG A 351 -7.27 9.11 8.79
C ARG A 351 -8.36 8.79 9.79
N GLU A 352 -8.69 7.51 9.95
CA GLU A 352 -9.69 7.04 10.90
C GLU A 352 -9.28 7.29 12.36
N ILE A 353 -8.03 7.04 12.72
CA ILE A 353 -7.49 7.32 14.05
C ILE A 353 -7.59 8.82 14.35
N ILE A 354 -7.12 9.68 13.44
CA ILE A 354 -7.15 11.14 13.62
C ILE A 354 -8.58 11.66 13.69
N SER A 355 -9.49 11.17 12.84
CA SER A 355 -10.92 11.52 12.88
C SER A 355 -11.54 11.18 14.22
N THR A 356 -11.30 9.97 14.74
CA THR A 356 -11.80 9.52 16.03
C THR A 356 -11.19 10.32 17.19
N MET A 357 -9.89 10.63 17.14
CA MET A 357 -9.24 11.50 18.13
C MET A 357 -9.84 12.90 18.10
N LEU A 358 -10.05 13.48 16.93
CA LEU A 358 -10.63 14.82 16.77
C LEU A 358 -12.01 14.93 17.44
N ALA A 359 -12.84 13.88 17.34
CA ALA A 359 -14.17 13.86 17.92
C ALA A 359 -14.18 13.78 19.46
N ARG A 360 -13.12 13.20 20.09
CA ARG A 360 -13.12 12.90 21.53
C ARG A 360 -12.13 13.70 22.37
N THR A 361 -11.05 14.26 21.76
CA THR A 361 -9.96 14.86 22.53
C THR A 361 -10.36 16.22 23.11
N ARG A 362 -10.24 16.34 24.44
CA ARG A 362 -10.58 17.56 25.20
C ARG A 362 -9.35 18.29 25.77
N ARG A 363 -8.17 17.62 25.85
CA ARG A 363 -6.93 18.21 26.36
C ARG A 363 -6.39 19.21 25.34
N GLU A 364 -6.16 20.45 25.74
CA GLU A 364 -5.90 21.58 24.85
C GLU A 364 -4.64 21.39 23.98
N GLY A 365 -3.55 20.88 24.54
CA GLY A 365 -2.32 20.63 23.80
C GLY A 365 -2.48 19.57 22.70
N VAL A 366 -2.99 18.38 23.07
CA VAL A 366 -3.23 17.28 22.14
C VAL A 366 -4.28 17.64 21.09
N ALA A 367 -5.35 18.34 21.50
CA ALA A 367 -6.40 18.81 20.61
C ALA A 367 -5.85 19.73 19.50
N ARG A 368 -4.86 20.59 19.80
CA ARG A 368 -4.23 21.47 18.83
C ARG A 368 -3.43 20.67 17.79
N GLU A 369 -2.62 19.70 18.22
CA GLU A 369 -1.84 18.85 17.34
C GLU A 369 -2.71 17.94 16.46
N VAL A 370 -3.76 17.33 17.04
CA VAL A 370 -4.77 16.54 16.30
C VAL A 370 -5.46 17.39 15.25
N ARG A 371 -5.92 18.59 15.61
CA ARG A 371 -6.54 19.53 14.65
C ARG A 371 -5.57 19.91 13.54
N GLY A 372 -4.31 20.21 13.87
CA GLY A 372 -3.30 20.54 12.87
C GLY A 372 -3.05 19.40 11.89
N MET A 373 -3.00 18.15 12.37
CA MET A 373 -2.86 16.99 11.50
C MET A 373 -4.15 16.74 10.69
N ALA A 374 -5.32 16.86 11.31
CA ALA A 374 -6.62 16.74 10.64
C ALA A 374 -6.80 17.79 9.53
N ASP A 375 -6.36 19.03 9.76
CA ASP A 375 -6.36 20.10 8.76
C ASP A 375 -5.53 19.73 7.54
N ARG A 376 -4.28 19.32 7.77
CA ARG A 376 -3.37 18.88 6.68
C ARG A 376 -3.86 17.63 5.93
N MET A 377 -4.77 16.86 6.53
CA MET A 377 -5.43 15.69 5.94
C MET A 377 -6.77 16.04 5.27
N GLY A 378 -7.21 17.30 5.31
CA GLY A 378 -8.52 17.72 4.80
C GLY A 378 -9.71 17.11 5.57
N LEU A 379 -9.52 16.77 6.86
CA LEU A 379 -10.58 16.19 7.70
C LEU A 379 -11.41 17.24 8.43
N LEU A 380 -10.96 18.50 8.48
CA LEU A 380 -11.75 19.59 9.02
C LEU A 380 -12.84 19.99 8.02
N LYS A 381 -14.10 20.04 8.47
CA LYS A 381 -15.16 20.59 7.65
C LYS A 381 -14.85 22.08 7.41
N THR A 382 -14.73 22.48 6.18
CA THR A 382 -14.81 23.91 5.83
C THR A 382 -16.20 24.41 6.22
N ALA A 383 -16.23 25.36 7.14
CA ALA A 383 -17.45 26.01 7.60
C ALA A 383 -18.12 26.77 6.46
#